data_a4147d6c56dab20a757a759ed62b42b3
#
_entry.id   a4147d6c56dab20a757a759ed62b42b3
#
_cell.length_a   1.000
_cell.length_b   1.000
_cell.length_c   1.000
_cell.angle_alpha   90.00
_cell.angle_beta   90.00
_cell.angle_gamma   90.00
#
_symmetry.space_group_name_H-M   'P 1'
#
loop_
_entity.id
_entity.type
_entity.pdbx_description
1 polymer ?
#
loop_
_entity_poly.entity_id
_entity_poly.type
_entity_poly.pdbx_seq_one_letter_code
_entity_poly.pdbx_strand_id
1 'polypeptide(L)'
;MKLTTNNQKLLDECIRLDLDENENFTKVNDFFEFFASSMVLKDYDLSDDEVFDGITGQGNDGGVDGFYLLVNEELVKEDMVENINIPRACPIDLIIVQAKYVSSFGEDALLKWKTISSNLLEMQPLDQYKDRYTEKVLDNFTLFGNIIKKSIRLQCKLRISFYYLRNN
;
A
#
# COMPACT_ATOMS: atom_id res chain seq x y z
N MET A 1 13.72 7.83 -29.08
CA MET A 1 12.77 8.72 -28.41
C MET A 1 11.41 8.03 -28.43
N LYS A 2 10.89 7.50 -27.31
CA LYS A 2 9.54 6.92 -27.29
C LYS A 2 8.54 8.06 -27.45
N LEU A 3 7.64 7.95 -28.43
CA LEU A 3 6.55 8.89 -28.60
C LEU A 3 5.59 8.73 -27.41
N THR A 4 5.45 9.78 -26.62
CA THR A 4 4.48 9.86 -25.53
C THR A 4 3.07 9.86 -26.13
N THR A 5 2.21 8.98 -25.69
CA THR A 5 0.81 8.93 -26.15
C THR A 5 0.03 10.14 -25.63
N ASN A 6 -1.10 10.47 -26.26
CA ASN A 6 -1.96 11.56 -25.79
C ASN A 6 -2.49 11.28 -24.35
N ASN A 7 -2.82 10.04 -24.06
CA ASN A 7 -3.27 9.65 -22.71
C ASN A 7 -2.18 9.87 -21.65
N GLN A 8 -0.92 9.58 -21.97
CA GLN A 8 0.19 9.82 -21.07
C GLN A 8 0.40 11.31 -20.81
N LYS A 9 0.29 12.16 -21.85
CA LYS A 9 0.38 13.62 -21.70
C LYS A 9 -0.74 14.18 -20.83
N LEU A 10 -1.95 13.65 -20.98
CA LEU A 10 -3.10 14.03 -20.14
C LEU A 10 -2.89 13.61 -18.69
N LEU A 11 -2.41 12.40 -18.46
CA LEU A 11 -2.10 11.92 -17.11
C LEU A 11 -0.99 12.75 -16.46
N ASP A 12 0.10 13.03 -17.17
CA ASP A 12 1.19 13.89 -16.68
C ASP A 12 0.68 15.28 -16.31
N GLU A 13 -0.23 15.86 -17.11
CA GLU A 13 -0.81 17.17 -16.84
C GLU A 13 -1.77 17.12 -15.63
N CYS A 14 -2.60 16.08 -15.48
CA CYS A 14 -3.43 15.91 -14.30
C CYS A 14 -2.58 15.83 -13.05
N ILE A 15 -1.57 14.95 -13.05
CA ILE A 15 -0.67 14.77 -11.90
C ILE A 15 0.03 16.10 -11.55
N ARG A 16 0.44 16.89 -12.55
CA ARG A 16 1.08 18.18 -12.32
C ARG A 16 0.13 19.20 -11.71
N LEU A 17 -1.11 19.29 -12.20
CA LEU A 17 -2.12 20.21 -11.68
C LEU A 17 -2.50 19.85 -10.24
N ASP A 18 -2.76 18.56 -9.99
CA ASP A 18 -3.11 18.09 -8.67
C ASP A 18 -1.95 18.26 -7.66
N LEU A 19 -0.70 18.10 -8.10
CA LEU A 19 0.49 18.37 -7.29
C LEU A 19 0.62 19.87 -6.95
N ASP A 20 0.36 20.73 -7.92
CA ASP A 20 0.44 22.20 -7.72
C ASP A 20 -0.64 22.70 -6.74
N GLU A 21 -1.77 22.00 -6.63
CA GLU A 21 -2.86 22.30 -5.68
C GLU A 21 -2.66 21.63 -4.29
N ASN A 22 -1.72 20.70 -4.19
CA ASN A 22 -1.53 19.92 -2.95
C ASN A 22 -0.29 20.37 -2.17
N GLU A 23 -0.51 21.05 -1.05
CA GLU A 23 0.56 21.61 -0.20
C GLU A 23 1.38 20.52 0.53
N ASN A 24 0.91 19.28 0.60
CA ASN A 24 1.55 18.20 1.35
C ASN A 24 2.74 17.58 0.60
N PHE A 25 2.83 17.80 -0.72
CA PHE A 25 3.87 17.18 -1.54
C PHE A 25 4.73 18.23 -2.25
N THR A 26 6.04 18.00 -2.23
CA THR A 26 7.02 18.83 -2.96
C THR A 26 7.67 18.09 -4.12
N LYS A 27 7.51 16.77 -4.19
CA LYS A 27 8.11 15.92 -5.23
C LYS A 27 7.02 15.12 -5.94
N VAL A 28 7.12 15.07 -7.25
CA VAL A 28 6.19 14.32 -8.10
C VAL A 28 6.16 12.83 -7.79
N ASN A 29 7.29 12.24 -7.38
CA ASN A 29 7.33 10.82 -7.05
C ASN A 29 6.50 10.51 -5.79
N ASP A 30 6.65 11.33 -4.74
CA ASP A 30 5.92 11.15 -3.47
C ASP A 30 4.42 11.38 -3.69
N PHE A 31 4.07 12.39 -4.50
CA PHE A 31 2.68 12.63 -4.91
C PHE A 31 2.13 11.46 -5.74
N PHE A 32 2.93 10.88 -6.63
CA PHE A 32 2.49 9.75 -7.45
C PHE A 32 2.17 8.50 -6.62
N GLU A 33 2.87 8.26 -5.52
CA GLU A 33 2.56 7.18 -4.57
C GLU A 33 1.17 7.38 -3.95
N PHE A 34 0.85 8.61 -3.54
CA PHE A 34 -0.47 8.99 -3.03
C PHE A 34 -1.54 8.85 -4.11
N PHE A 35 -1.33 9.45 -5.28
CA PHE A 35 -2.26 9.39 -6.42
C PHE A 35 -2.55 7.94 -6.82
N ALA A 36 -1.52 7.11 -6.94
CA ALA A 36 -1.65 5.70 -7.28
C ALA A 36 -2.46 4.93 -6.22
N SER A 37 -2.20 5.19 -4.95
CA SER A 37 -2.93 4.58 -3.84
C SER A 37 -4.40 5.01 -3.84
N SER A 38 -4.69 6.29 -4.05
CA SER A 38 -6.06 6.80 -4.18
C SER A 38 -6.82 6.13 -5.32
N MET A 39 -6.14 5.90 -6.46
CA MET A 39 -6.75 5.19 -7.60
C MET A 39 -7.06 3.72 -7.29
N VAL A 40 -6.20 3.04 -6.55
CA VAL A 40 -6.41 1.64 -6.12
C VAL A 40 -7.56 1.55 -5.11
N LEU A 41 -7.68 2.54 -4.24
CA LEU A 41 -8.62 2.55 -3.12
C LEU A 41 -9.94 3.27 -3.43
N LYS A 42 -10.14 3.73 -4.65
CA LYS A 42 -11.31 4.55 -5.07
C LYS A 42 -12.68 3.95 -4.77
N ASP A 43 -12.75 2.62 -4.65
CA ASP A 43 -14.01 1.90 -4.37
C ASP A 43 -14.23 1.69 -2.86
N TYR A 44 -13.29 2.13 -2.02
CA TYR A 44 -13.39 2.15 -0.57
C TYR A 44 -13.72 3.58 -0.10
N ASP A 45 -14.51 3.70 0.96
CA ASP A 45 -14.88 5.01 1.54
C ASP A 45 -13.77 5.51 2.49
N LEU A 46 -12.61 5.87 1.89
CA LEU A 46 -11.45 6.37 2.62
C LEU A 46 -11.23 7.85 2.32
N SER A 47 -10.92 8.62 3.37
CA SER A 47 -10.48 10.00 3.24
C SER A 47 -9.05 10.10 2.70
N ASP A 48 -8.68 11.25 2.15
CA ASP A 48 -7.33 11.53 1.67
C ASP A 48 -6.28 11.36 2.80
N ASP A 49 -6.61 11.75 4.03
CA ASP A 49 -5.75 11.56 5.19
C ASP A 49 -5.51 10.08 5.48
N GLU A 50 -6.52 9.22 5.35
CA GLU A 50 -6.38 7.78 5.53
C GLU A 50 -5.55 7.12 4.42
N VAL A 51 -5.70 7.58 3.20
CA VAL A 51 -4.83 7.15 2.09
C VAL A 51 -3.40 7.59 2.33
N PHE A 52 -3.19 8.84 2.76
CA PHE A 52 -1.87 9.38 3.06
C PHE A 52 -1.18 8.64 4.23
N ASP A 53 -1.91 8.33 5.29
CA ASP A 53 -1.41 7.56 6.43
C ASP A 53 -0.88 6.18 6.03
N GLY A 54 -1.45 5.56 5.00
CA GLY A 54 -1.02 4.26 4.48
C GLY A 54 0.24 4.30 3.61
N ILE A 55 0.72 5.48 3.19
CA ILE A 55 1.96 5.62 2.41
C ILE A 55 3.16 5.29 3.30
N THR A 56 3.98 4.37 2.87
CA THR A 56 5.15 3.92 3.65
C THR A 56 6.42 4.71 3.35
N GLY A 57 6.54 5.29 2.20
CA GLY A 57 7.62 6.14 1.63
C GLY A 57 8.95 6.24 2.39
N GLN A 58 10.01 6.71 1.75
CA GLN A 58 11.36 6.99 2.30
C GLN A 58 12.47 5.96 1.95
N GLY A 59 12.22 5.00 1.03
CA GLY A 59 13.23 4.00 0.66
C GLY A 59 13.37 2.87 1.70
N ASN A 60 14.01 1.78 1.34
CA ASN A 60 14.08 0.54 2.13
C ASN A 60 12.71 -0.02 2.56
N ASP A 61 11.67 0.31 1.78
CA ASP A 61 10.31 -0.19 1.95
C ASP A 61 10.08 -1.58 1.34
N GLY A 62 11.11 -2.11 0.66
CA GLY A 62 11.02 -3.39 -0.05
C GLY A 62 10.12 -3.33 -1.28
N GLY A 63 9.65 -2.15 -1.69
CA GLY A 63 8.66 -1.95 -2.75
C GLY A 63 7.22 -1.97 -2.24
N VAL A 64 7.03 -1.66 -0.96
CA VAL A 64 5.73 -1.34 -0.37
C VAL A 64 5.66 0.17 -0.29
N ASP A 65 5.10 0.83 -1.29
CA ASP A 65 4.93 2.28 -1.31
C ASP A 65 3.61 2.67 -0.61
N GLY A 66 2.61 1.76 -0.60
CA GLY A 66 1.38 1.90 0.18
C GLY A 66 0.95 0.57 0.79
N PHE A 67 0.40 0.62 2.02
CA PHE A 67 -0.10 -0.53 2.76
C PHE A 67 -1.44 -0.20 3.42
N TYR A 68 -2.46 -0.98 3.08
CA TYR A 68 -3.82 -0.78 3.59
C TYR A 68 -4.41 -2.11 4.04
N LEU A 69 -4.79 -2.20 5.30
CA LEU A 69 -5.45 -3.36 5.87
C LEU A 69 -6.89 -2.98 6.21
N LEU A 70 -7.84 -3.65 5.56
CA LEU A 70 -9.26 -3.42 5.79
C LEU A 70 -9.91 -4.66 6.38
N VAL A 71 -10.78 -4.46 7.34
CA VAL A 71 -11.64 -5.48 7.93
C VAL A 71 -13.08 -5.05 7.72
N ASN A 72 -13.83 -5.85 6.97
CA ASN A 72 -15.22 -5.52 6.60
C ASN A 72 -15.33 -4.13 5.94
N GLU A 73 -14.38 -3.84 5.02
CA GLU A 73 -14.24 -2.58 4.27
C GLU A 73 -13.78 -1.36 5.10
N GLU A 74 -13.61 -1.48 6.41
CA GLU A 74 -13.11 -0.42 7.29
C GLU A 74 -11.58 -0.52 7.44
N LEU A 75 -10.88 0.62 7.29
CA LEU A 75 -9.42 0.69 7.47
C LEU A 75 -9.04 0.43 8.92
N VAL A 76 -8.09 -0.46 9.12
CA VAL A 76 -7.58 -0.79 10.47
C VAL A 76 -6.29 -0.04 10.74
N LYS A 77 -6.27 0.71 11.85
CA LYS A 77 -5.08 1.39 12.37
C LYS A 77 -4.56 0.65 13.62
N GLU A 78 -3.31 0.91 13.99
CA GLU A 78 -2.64 0.20 15.08
C GLU A 78 -3.38 0.36 16.42
N ASP A 79 -3.84 1.56 16.73
CA ASP A 79 -4.58 1.89 17.95
C ASP A 79 -5.94 1.18 18.07
N MET A 80 -6.49 0.71 16.95
CA MET A 80 -7.76 -0.01 16.93
C MET A 80 -7.61 -1.49 17.28
N VAL A 81 -6.41 -2.08 17.14
CA VAL A 81 -6.21 -3.53 17.20
C VAL A 81 -6.71 -4.16 18.50
N GLU A 82 -6.47 -3.53 19.64
CA GLU A 82 -6.87 -4.10 20.92
C GLU A 82 -8.39 -4.27 21.04
N ASN A 83 -9.14 -3.30 20.55
CA ASN A 83 -10.59 -3.19 20.73
C ASN A 83 -11.40 -3.52 19.46
N ILE A 84 -10.74 -3.91 18.37
CA ILE A 84 -11.42 -4.20 17.12
C ILE A 84 -12.40 -5.37 17.26
N ASN A 85 -13.64 -5.16 16.86
CA ASN A 85 -14.63 -6.21 16.73
C ASN A 85 -14.66 -6.72 15.30
N ILE A 86 -14.13 -7.90 15.06
CA ILE A 86 -14.09 -8.54 13.74
C ILE A 86 -15.36 -9.37 13.54
N PRO A 87 -16.25 -8.99 12.60
CA PRO A 87 -17.45 -9.78 12.32
C PRO A 87 -17.10 -11.16 11.78
N ARG A 88 -17.93 -12.15 12.10
CA ARG A 88 -17.75 -13.50 11.56
C ARG A 88 -17.98 -13.52 10.04
N ALA A 89 -17.13 -14.25 9.32
CA ALA A 89 -17.17 -14.41 7.88
C ALA A 89 -17.01 -13.12 7.06
N CYS A 90 -16.53 -12.01 7.67
CA CYS A 90 -16.27 -10.76 6.96
C CYS A 90 -15.05 -10.87 6.03
N PRO A 91 -14.93 -10.00 5.02
CA PRO A 91 -13.70 -9.87 4.25
C PRO A 91 -12.60 -9.23 5.10
N ILE A 92 -11.37 -9.68 4.89
CA ILE A 92 -10.14 -9.03 5.35
C ILE A 92 -9.30 -8.80 4.10
N ASP A 93 -9.06 -7.54 3.76
CA ASP A 93 -8.32 -7.15 2.57
C ASP A 93 -6.98 -6.54 2.98
N LEU A 94 -5.90 -7.16 2.54
CA LEU A 94 -4.58 -6.56 2.55
C LEU A 94 -4.25 -6.06 1.15
N ILE A 95 -4.09 -4.76 1.01
CA ILE A 95 -3.76 -4.08 -0.24
C ILE A 95 -2.36 -3.50 -0.13
N ILE A 96 -1.47 -3.94 -1.01
CA ILE A 96 -0.09 -3.47 -1.10
C ILE A 96 0.07 -2.78 -2.45
N VAL A 97 0.50 -1.53 -2.41
CA VAL A 97 0.71 -0.70 -3.59
C VAL A 97 2.20 -0.47 -3.79
N GLN A 98 2.66 -0.65 -5.02
CA GLN A 98 3.95 -0.17 -5.50
C GLN A 98 3.72 0.79 -6.65
N ALA A 99 4.21 2.02 -6.51
CA ALA A 99 4.04 3.08 -7.47
C ALA A 99 5.39 3.60 -7.98
N LYS A 100 5.55 3.72 -9.30
CA LYS A 100 6.77 4.23 -9.90
C LYS A 100 6.46 5.26 -10.98
N TYR A 101 6.88 6.49 -10.75
CA TYR A 101 6.77 7.56 -11.75
C TYR A 101 7.84 7.37 -12.84
N VAL A 102 7.74 6.26 -13.59
CA VAL A 102 8.65 5.88 -14.67
C VAL A 102 7.90 5.18 -15.79
N SER A 103 8.40 5.29 -17.00
CA SER A 103 7.77 4.73 -18.21
C SER A 103 8.11 3.26 -18.50
N SER A 104 8.95 2.60 -17.67
CA SER A 104 9.37 1.22 -17.88
C SER A 104 8.91 0.30 -16.76
N PHE A 105 8.45 -0.90 -17.12
CA PHE A 105 8.19 -1.96 -16.15
C PHE A 105 9.55 -2.54 -15.71
N GLY A 106 9.78 -2.58 -14.40
CA GLY A 106 10.94 -3.25 -13.82
C GLY A 106 10.58 -4.67 -13.36
N GLU A 107 11.32 -5.68 -13.83
CA GLU A 107 11.20 -7.06 -13.33
C GLU A 107 11.44 -7.13 -11.80
N ASP A 108 12.17 -6.16 -11.27
CA ASP A 108 12.45 -6.01 -9.83
C ASP A 108 11.19 -5.93 -8.96
N ALA A 109 10.06 -5.44 -9.49
CA ALA A 109 8.82 -5.36 -8.73
C ALA A 109 8.33 -6.74 -8.29
N LEU A 110 8.31 -7.71 -9.20
CA LEU A 110 7.89 -9.07 -8.89
C LEU A 110 8.85 -9.76 -7.92
N LEU A 111 10.15 -9.51 -8.05
CA LEU A 111 11.15 -10.07 -7.14
C LEU A 111 11.00 -9.48 -5.73
N LYS A 112 10.72 -8.18 -5.62
CA LYS A 112 10.44 -7.52 -4.35
C LYS A 112 9.19 -8.11 -3.70
N TRP A 113 8.08 -8.24 -4.42
CA TRP A 113 6.85 -8.84 -3.88
C TRP A 113 7.04 -10.28 -3.44
N LYS A 114 7.79 -11.09 -4.19
CA LYS A 114 8.14 -12.44 -3.76
C LYS A 114 8.92 -12.41 -2.45
N THR A 115 9.90 -11.52 -2.32
CA THR A 115 10.72 -11.39 -1.12
C THR A 115 9.89 -10.93 0.08
N ILE A 116 9.02 -9.93 -0.10
CA ILE A 116 8.09 -9.47 0.94
C ILE A 116 7.16 -10.60 1.38
N SER A 117 6.55 -11.29 0.43
CA SER A 117 5.65 -12.40 0.75
C SER A 117 6.34 -13.46 1.60
N SER A 118 7.56 -13.84 1.23
CA SER A 118 8.33 -14.83 1.99
C SER A 118 8.79 -14.33 3.36
N ASN A 119 9.11 -13.05 3.50
CA ASN A 119 9.68 -12.51 4.72
C ASN A 119 8.60 -12.04 5.72
N LEU A 120 7.54 -11.41 5.24
CA LEU A 120 6.64 -10.63 6.07
C LEU A 120 5.23 -11.23 6.20
N LEU A 121 4.78 -12.06 5.26
CA LEU A 121 3.47 -12.73 5.33
C LEU A 121 3.50 -14.08 6.08
N GLU A 122 4.68 -14.63 6.37
CA GLU A 122 4.82 -15.96 7.01
C GLU A 122 4.58 -15.95 8.53
N MET A 123 4.06 -14.88 9.11
CA MET A 123 3.75 -14.79 10.55
C MET A 123 4.92 -15.10 11.50
N GLN A 124 6.13 -14.95 11.04
CA GLN A 124 7.35 -15.10 11.84
C GLN A 124 7.66 -13.82 12.60
N PRO A 125 8.50 -13.88 13.65
CA PRO A 125 8.99 -12.66 14.30
C PRO A 125 9.70 -11.74 13.29
N LEU A 126 9.21 -10.50 13.14
CA LEU A 126 9.72 -9.57 12.14
C LEU A 126 11.01 -8.87 12.56
N ASP A 127 11.42 -8.99 13.82
CA ASP A 127 12.66 -8.40 14.36
C ASP A 127 13.92 -8.75 13.57
N GLN A 128 13.97 -9.94 12.96
CA GLN A 128 15.08 -10.37 12.11
C GLN A 128 15.22 -9.57 10.81
N TYR A 129 14.25 -8.75 10.47
CA TYR A 129 14.22 -7.97 9.23
C TYR A 129 14.42 -6.46 9.45
N LYS A 130 14.77 -6.00 10.66
CA LYS A 130 14.98 -4.58 11.00
C LYS A 130 16.04 -3.89 10.13
N ASP A 131 17.03 -4.65 9.66
CA ASP A 131 18.07 -4.11 8.77
C ASP A 131 17.64 -4.04 7.29
N ARG A 132 16.47 -4.61 6.95
CA ARG A 132 16.01 -4.73 5.55
C ARG A 132 14.83 -3.83 5.22
N TYR A 133 13.98 -3.58 6.20
CA TYR A 133 12.74 -2.83 6.02
C TYR A 133 12.65 -1.70 7.04
N THR A 134 11.92 -0.65 6.67
CA THR A 134 11.62 0.45 7.58
C THR A 134 10.73 -0.02 8.73
N GLU A 135 10.80 0.68 9.86
CA GLU A 135 9.95 0.43 11.02
C GLU A 135 8.47 0.43 10.64
N LYS A 136 8.03 1.44 9.87
CA LYS A 136 6.64 1.54 9.38
C LYS A 136 6.18 0.30 8.61
N VAL A 137 7.04 -0.26 7.75
CA VAL A 137 6.71 -1.51 7.02
C VAL A 137 6.57 -2.67 8.00
N LEU A 138 7.49 -2.82 8.95
CA LEU A 138 7.43 -3.90 9.94
C LEU A 138 6.21 -3.79 10.85
N ASP A 139 5.85 -2.59 11.29
CA ASP A 139 4.67 -2.33 12.11
C ASP A 139 3.38 -2.68 11.35
N ASN A 140 3.28 -2.29 10.09
CA ASN A 140 2.17 -2.63 9.21
C ASN A 140 1.98 -4.15 9.07
N PHE A 141 3.06 -4.91 8.87
CA PHE A 141 2.96 -6.38 8.80
C PHE A 141 2.73 -7.03 10.17
N THR A 142 3.17 -6.40 11.24
CA THR A 142 2.83 -6.81 12.63
C THR A 142 1.33 -6.60 12.87
N LEU A 143 0.78 -5.47 12.47
CA LEU A 143 -0.65 -5.18 12.49
C LEU A 143 -1.44 -6.26 11.74
N PHE A 144 -1.06 -6.56 10.49
CA PHE A 144 -1.66 -7.63 9.71
C PHE A 144 -1.63 -8.98 10.47
N GLY A 145 -0.48 -9.38 10.99
CA GLY A 145 -0.34 -10.62 11.76
C GLY A 145 -1.26 -10.68 12.98
N ASN A 146 -1.45 -9.57 13.68
CA ASN A 146 -2.35 -9.47 14.83
C ASN A 146 -3.82 -9.63 14.43
N ILE A 147 -4.24 -9.00 13.34
CA ILE A 147 -5.60 -9.14 12.81
C ILE A 147 -5.87 -10.58 12.37
N ILE A 148 -4.93 -11.20 11.65
CA ILE A 148 -5.09 -12.60 11.24
C ILE A 148 -5.22 -13.53 12.46
N LYS A 149 -4.39 -13.38 13.50
CA LYS A 149 -4.49 -14.17 14.73
C LYS A 149 -5.87 -14.04 15.41
N LYS A 150 -6.41 -12.80 15.46
CA LYS A 150 -7.76 -12.54 16.01
C LYS A 150 -8.87 -13.18 15.17
N SER A 151 -8.69 -13.27 13.85
CA SER A 151 -9.71 -13.75 12.90
C SER A 151 -9.72 -15.25 12.66
N ILE A 152 -8.74 -16.03 13.14
CA ILE A 152 -8.55 -17.47 12.84
C ILE A 152 -9.84 -18.29 13.02
N ARG A 153 -10.64 -18.00 14.06
CA ARG A 153 -11.86 -18.75 14.37
C ARG A 153 -13.14 -18.14 13.79
N LEU A 154 -13.00 -17.01 13.08
CA LEU A 154 -14.13 -16.22 12.61
C LEU A 154 -14.54 -16.57 11.18
N GLN A 155 -13.81 -17.44 10.50
CA GLN A 155 -14.08 -17.85 9.11
C GLN A 155 -14.05 -16.67 8.13
N CYS A 156 -13.26 -15.64 8.41
CA CYS A 156 -13.10 -14.49 7.53
C CYS A 156 -12.46 -14.88 6.20
N LYS A 157 -12.75 -14.09 5.16
CA LYS A 157 -12.20 -14.29 3.81
C LYS A 157 -11.01 -13.36 3.63
N LEU A 158 -9.80 -13.90 3.71
CA LEU A 158 -8.58 -13.14 3.45
C LEU A 158 -8.35 -12.96 1.95
N ARG A 159 -8.13 -11.72 1.52
CA ARG A 159 -7.65 -11.35 0.19
C ARG A 159 -6.36 -10.55 0.34
N ILE A 160 -5.32 -10.91 -0.40
CA ILE A 160 -4.06 -10.17 -0.45
C ILE A 160 -3.86 -9.74 -1.89
N SER A 161 -3.78 -8.44 -2.12
CA SER A 161 -3.67 -7.85 -3.44
C SER A 161 -2.42 -6.99 -3.54
N PHE A 162 -1.65 -7.21 -4.61
CA PHE A 162 -0.49 -6.41 -4.96
C PHE A 162 -0.81 -5.60 -6.21
N TYR A 163 -0.66 -4.29 -6.13
CA TYR A 163 -0.88 -3.36 -7.24
C TYR A 163 0.44 -2.69 -7.62
N TYR A 164 0.79 -2.80 -8.89
CA TYR A 164 1.91 -2.06 -9.45
C TYR A 164 1.39 -0.99 -10.40
N LEU A 165 1.59 0.25 -10.05
CA LEU A 165 1.20 1.39 -10.88
C LEU A 165 2.45 2.11 -11.39
N ARG A 166 2.35 2.57 -12.62
CA ARG A 166 3.41 3.35 -13.26
C ARG A 166 2.78 4.45 -14.11
N ASN A 167 3.53 5.51 -14.31
CA ASN A 167 3.18 6.56 -15.24
C ASN A 167 3.50 6.11 -16.67
N ASN A 168 2.49 5.60 -17.41
CA ASN A 168 2.69 5.10 -18.79
C ASN A 168 1.43 5.24 -19.63
#